data_60fa9e17e0cc5d66cda8449dcd2ab36e
#
_entry.id   60fa9e17e0cc5d66cda8449dcd2ab36e
#
_cell.length_a   1.000
_cell.length_b   1.000
_cell.length_c   1.000
_cell.angle_alpha   90.00
_cell.angle_beta   90.00
_cell.angle_gamma   90.00
#
_symmetry.space_group_name_H-M   'P 1'
#
loop_
_entity.id
_entity.type
_entity.pdbx_description
1 polymer ?
#
loop_
_entity_poly.entity_id
_entity_poly.type
_entity_poly.pdbx_seq_one_letter_code
_entity_poly.pdbx_strand_id
1 'polypeptide(L)'
;MTDWAAWTRGRGRVLAGVAVCTALLLSFHRSVPNRVGGLGSLLESFLPWLGVVVVVLLVLALVRRSALALVAVLLPVAAWTYLFGGLLLPAPEPGADDLVVVQHNVSDENTDPEGTARALVRAGPDLVALEELVPPALEVYAKTLAPDYPYRTVRGTVGLWSKYPLSGSRPLDIKPRGIEEVWERGLRTVAHTPRGEVAVYVAHLPSVRVGAGGLASSRRDESAGLLGDALDAEGLRRVVLLGDLNGTVDDRALRPLTDSLNVAGRGLAFSFPAGLPLARIDQVMARAGTVGALRTLPATGSDHLPVVARVSWH
;
A
#
# COMPACT_ATOMS: atom_id res chain seq x y z
N MET A 1 -37.36 -30.31 -11.18
CA MET A 1 -37.00 -29.72 -12.50
C MET A 1 -37.17 -28.22 -12.37
N THR A 2 -36.07 -27.47 -12.31
CA THR A 2 -36.10 -26.01 -12.22
C THR A 2 -36.60 -25.43 -13.55
N ASP A 3 -37.70 -24.71 -13.46
CA ASP A 3 -38.37 -24.13 -14.63
C ASP A 3 -37.54 -22.97 -15.22
N TRP A 4 -36.66 -23.30 -16.17
CA TRP A 4 -35.81 -22.32 -16.88
C TRP A 4 -36.66 -21.34 -17.73
N ALA A 5 -37.90 -21.65 -18.00
CA ALA A 5 -38.81 -20.76 -18.71
C ALA A 5 -39.19 -19.51 -17.89
N ALA A 6 -39.06 -19.57 -16.56
CA ALA A 6 -39.31 -18.42 -15.68
C ALA A 6 -38.21 -17.34 -15.77
N TRP A 7 -37.05 -17.62 -16.40
CA TRP A 7 -35.94 -16.67 -16.59
C TRP A 7 -36.13 -15.86 -17.86
N THR A 8 -36.92 -14.82 -17.80
CA THR A 8 -37.30 -14.04 -19.00
C THR A 8 -36.13 -13.22 -19.55
N ARG A 9 -35.87 -13.37 -20.86
CA ARG A 9 -34.78 -12.71 -21.60
C ARG A 9 -34.83 -11.17 -21.57
N GLY A 10 -35.95 -10.54 -21.29
CA GLY A 10 -36.09 -9.09 -21.24
C GLY A 10 -35.88 -8.45 -19.87
N ARG A 11 -35.89 -9.24 -18.78
CA ARG A 11 -35.65 -8.76 -17.43
C ARG A 11 -34.16 -8.63 -17.17
N GLY A 12 -33.71 -7.49 -16.65
CA GLY A 12 -32.30 -7.29 -16.23
C GLY A 12 -31.42 -6.59 -17.25
N ARG A 13 -31.95 -6.00 -18.32
CA ARG A 13 -31.16 -5.22 -19.29
C ARG A 13 -30.34 -4.12 -18.65
N VAL A 14 -30.90 -3.43 -17.65
CA VAL A 14 -30.19 -2.39 -16.89
C VAL A 14 -29.05 -2.99 -16.09
N LEU A 15 -29.30 -4.12 -15.37
CA LEU A 15 -28.26 -4.81 -14.62
C LEU A 15 -27.14 -5.32 -15.54
N ALA A 16 -27.50 -5.86 -16.70
CA ALA A 16 -26.52 -6.29 -17.70
C ALA A 16 -25.70 -5.10 -18.22
N GLY A 17 -26.33 -3.97 -18.49
CA GLY A 17 -25.64 -2.74 -18.89
C GLY A 17 -24.66 -2.24 -17.82
N VAL A 18 -25.09 -2.21 -16.56
CA VAL A 18 -24.23 -1.82 -15.43
C VAL A 18 -23.07 -2.80 -15.26
N ALA A 19 -23.33 -4.11 -15.40
CA ALA A 19 -22.25 -5.13 -15.36
C ALA A 19 -21.20 -4.91 -16.44
N VAL A 20 -21.63 -4.66 -17.68
CA VAL A 20 -20.70 -4.35 -18.79
C VAL A 20 -19.92 -3.07 -18.50
N CYS A 21 -20.57 -1.99 -18.03
CA CYS A 21 -19.90 -0.75 -17.66
C CYS A 21 -18.88 -0.98 -16.53
N THR A 22 -19.21 -1.80 -15.52
CA THR A 22 -18.27 -2.15 -14.43
C THR A 22 -17.08 -2.92 -14.97
N ALA A 23 -17.30 -3.88 -15.87
CA ALA A 23 -16.22 -4.63 -16.51
C ALA A 23 -15.31 -3.73 -17.35
N LEU A 24 -15.89 -2.82 -18.13
CA LEU A 24 -15.11 -1.84 -18.91
C LEU A 24 -14.33 -0.91 -17.99
N LEU A 25 -14.92 -0.45 -16.88
CA LEU A 25 -14.24 0.39 -15.91
C LEU A 25 -13.06 -0.33 -15.25
N LEU A 26 -13.22 -1.59 -14.84
CA LEU A 26 -12.12 -2.43 -14.32
C LEU A 26 -11.03 -2.66 -15.37
N SER A 27 -11.39 -2.97 -16.62
CA SER A 27 -10.43 -3.29 -17.66
C SER A 27 -9.68 -2.08 -18.20
N PHE A 28 -10.34 -0.91 -18.21
CA PHE A 28 -9.83 0.32 -18.82
C PHE A 28 -9.71 1.47 -17.80
N HIS A 29 -9.57 1.18 -16.50
CA HIS A 29 -9.43 2.20 -15.44
C HIS A 29 -8.33 3.22 -15.77
N ARG A 30 -7.23 2.77 -16.37
CA ARG A 30 -6.09 3.62 -16.77
C ARG A 30 -6.44 4.66 -17.82
N SER A 31 -7.51 4.45 -18.57
CA SER A 31 -8.01 5.41 -19.59
C SER A 31 -8.87 6.53 -18.99
N VAL A 32 -9.25 6.41 -17.72
CA VAL A 32 -10.01 7.47 -17.01
C VAL A 32 -9.11 8.70 -16.85
N PRO A 33 -9.51 9.88 -17.36
CA PRO A 33 -8.66 11.07 -17.31
C PRO A 33 -8.38 11.53 -15.87
N ASN A 34 -7.12 11.89 -15.60
CA ASN A 34 -6.74 12.46 -14.29
C ASN A 34 -6.85 13.99 -14.25
N ARG A 35 -6.98 14.64 -15.43
CA ARG A 35 -7.07 16.11 -15.55
C ARG A 35 -8.30 16.73 -14.90
N VAL A 36 -9.37 15.96 -14.73
CA VAL A 36 -10.62 16.42 -14.10
C VAL A 36 -10.65 15.87 -12.68
N GLY A 37 -10.32 16.71 -11.71
CA GLY A 37 -10.43 16.38 -10.29
C GLY A 37 -9.70 15.12 -9.83
N GLY A 38 -8.62 14.70 -10.50
CA GLY A 38 -7.90 13.48 -10.12
C GLY A 38 -8.74 12.20 -10.21
N LEU A 39 -9.80 12.17 -11.04
CA LEU A 39 -10.74 11.04 -11.12
C LEU A 39 -10.06 9.71 -11.42
N GLY A 40 -9.00 9.70 -12.24
CA GLY A 40 -8.24 8.48 -12.53
C GLY A 40 -7.60 7.91 -11.27
N SER A 41 -6.82 8.71 -10.55
CA SER A 41 -6.18 8.31 -9.29
C SER A 41 -7.21 7.97 -8.20
N LEU A 42 -8.31 8.72 -8.12
CA LEU A 42 -9.40 8.42 -7.18
C LEU A 42 -10.00 7.03 -7.45
N LEU A 43 -10.33 6.74 -8.72
CA LEU A 43 -10.82 5.42 -9.11
C LEU A 43 -9.81 4.32 -8.77
N GLU A 44 -8.55 4.53 -9.14
CA GLU A 44 -7.48 3.55 -8.95
C GLU A 44 -7.20 3.31 -7.46
N SER A 45 -7.29 4.32 -6.60
CA SER A 45 -7.16 4.16 -5.15
C SER A 45 -8.23 3.24 -4.54
N PHE A 46 -9.43 3.21 -5.12
CA PHE A 46 -10.55 2.40 -4.62
C PHE A 46 -10.95 1.27 -5.58
N LEU A 47 -10.11 0.95 -6.56
CA LEU A 47 -10.41 -0.04 -7.58
C LEU A 47 -10.79 -1.44 -7.02
N PRO A 48 -10.14 -1.97 -5.96
CA PRO A 48 -10.52 -3.24 -5.36
C PRO A 48 -11.97 -3.28 -4.87
N TRP A 49 -12.51 -2.13 -4.42
CA TRP A 49 -13.87 -2.02 -3.90
C TRP A 49 -14.97 -2.18 -4.96
N LEU A 50 -14.62 -2.11 -6.25
CA LEU A 50 -15.56 -2.50 -7.31
C LEU A 50 -15.96 -3.98 -7.22
N GLY A 51 -15.22 -4.80 -6.50
CA GLY A 51 -15.63 -6.16 -6.14
C GLY A 51 -16.95 -6.21 -5.37
N VAL A 52 -17.22 -5.23 -4.50
CA VAL A 52 -18.51 -5.12 -3.80
C VAL A 52 -19.63 -4.87 -4.80
N VAL A 53 -19.40 -3.99 -5.79
CA VAL A 53 -20.37 -3.73 -6.87
C VAL A 53 -20.65 -5.02 -7.65
N VAL A 54 -19.62 -5.80 -7.94
CA VAL A 54 -19.74 -7.11 -8.63
C VAL A 54 -20.63 -8.06 -7.83
N VAL A 55 -20.39 -8.18 -6.51
CA VAL A 55 -21.21 -9.02 -5.62
C VAL A 55 -22.66 -8.55 -5.59
N VAL A 56 -22.90 -7.27 -5.47
CA VAL A 56 -24.25 -6.68 -5.48
C VAL A 56 -24.97 -6.98 -6.80
N LEU A 57 -24.30 -6.81 -7.93
CA LEU A 57 -24.85 -7.11 -9.25
C LEU A 57 -25.20 -8.60 -9.39
N LEU A 58 -24.36 -9.49 -8.87
CA LEU A 58 -24.62 -10.93 -8.88
C LEU A 58 -25.87 -11.27 -8.06
N VAL A 59 -25.96 -10.74 -6.83
CA VAL A 59 -27.13 -10.95 -5.96
C VAL A 59 -28.41 -10.42 -6.63
N LEU A 60 -28.37 -9.22 -7.19
CA LEU A 60 -29.54 -8.64 -7.88
C LEU A 60 -29.93 -9.45 -9.14
N ALA A 61 -28.97 -9.96 -9.88
CA ALA A 61 -29.24 -10.81 -11.06
C ALA A 61 -29.93 -12.12 -10.66
N LEU A 62 -29.49 -12.74 -9.55
CA LEU A 62 -30.11 -13.93 -8.97
C LEU A 62 -31.54 -13.64 -8.46
N VAL A 63 -31.73 -12.60 -7.66
CA VAL A 63 -33.05 -12.20 -7.12
C VAL A 63 -34.02 -11.90 -8.28
N ARG A 64 -33.56 -11.21 -9.31
CA ARG A 64 -34.36 -10.90 -10.52
C ARG A 64 -34.55 -12.09 -11.45
N ARG A 65 -33.88 -13.22 -11.18
CA ARG A 65 -33.87 -14.42 -12.03
C ARG A 65 -33.63 -14.09 -13.51
N SER A 66 -32.60 -13.27 -13.78
CA SER A 66 -32.28 -12.81 -15.12
C SER A 66 -31.04 -13.51 -15.68
N ALA A 67 -31.24 -14.41 -16.63
CA ALA A 67 -30.14 -15.09 -17.30
C ALA A 67 -29.20 -14.11 -18.02
N LEU A 68 -29.77 -13.05 -18.66
CA LEU A 68 -28.98 -12.02 -19.33
C LEU A 68 -28.04 -11.29 -18.35
N ALA A 69 -28.57 -10.88 -17.18
CA ALA A 69 -27.76 -10.20 -16.18
C ALA A 69 -26.69 -11.13 -15.58
N LEU A 70 -27.02 -12.40 -15.32
CA LEU A 70 -26.05 -13.38 -14.80
C LEU A 70 -24.88 -13.58 -15.77
N VAL A 71 -25.18 -13.74 -17.07
CA VAL A 71 -24.11 -13.87 -18.08
C VAL A 71 -23.27 -12.60 -18.14
N ALA A 72 -23.92 -11.42 -18.12
CA ALA A 72 -23.18 -10.16 -18.16
C ALA A 72 -22.27 -9.94 -16.93
N VAL A 73 -22.70 -10.38 -15.72
CA VAL A 73 -21.91 -10.27 -14.48
C VAL A 73 -20.62 -11.10 -14.52
N LEU A 74 -20.55 -12.16 -15.34
CA LEU A 74 -19.31 -12.91 -15.51
C LEU A 74 -18.14 -12.05 -16.02
N LEU A 75 -18.43 -10.99 -16.79
CA LEU A 75 -17.41 -10.07 -17.28
C LEU A 75 -16.69 -9.33 -16.16
N PRO A 76 -17.38 -8.57 -15.29
CA PRO A 76 -16.69 -7.88 -14.19
C PRO A 76 -16.14 -8.87 -13.14
N VAL A 77 -16.73 -10.07 -12.95
CA VAL A 77 -16.14 -11.12 -12.12
C VAL A 77 -14.77 -11.52 -12.67
N ALA A 78 -14.69 -11.82 -13.97
CA ALA A 78 -13.42 -12.21 -14.61
C ALA A 78 -12.38 -11.07 -14.52
N ALA A 79 -12.78 -9.82 -14.83
CA ALA A 79 -11.90 -8.67 -14.76
C ALA A 79 -11.37 -8.41 -13.32
N TRP A 80 -12.25 -8.46 -12.33
CA TRP A 80 -11.87 -8.27 -10.93
C TRP A 80 -10.96 -9.40 -10.42
N THR A 81 -11.29 -10.64 -10.74
CA THR A 81 -10.48 -11.82 -10.36
C THR A 81 -9.10 -11.76 -11.01
N TYR A 82 -9.02 -11.32 -12.26
CA TYR A 82 -7.74 -11.13 -12.95
C TYR A 82 -6.86 -10.08 -12.25
N LEU A 83 -7.44 -8.96 -11.85
CA LEU A 83 -6.71 -7.86 -11.21
C LEU A 83 -6.34 -8.17 -9.75
N PHE A 84 -7.27 -8.73 -8.97
CA PHE A 84 -7.18 -8.81 -7.51
C PHE A 84 -7.24 -10.23 -6.95
N GLY A 85 -7.53 -11.23 -7.75
CA GLY A 85 -7.64 -12.61 -7.28
C GLY A 85 -6.36 -13.11 -6.60
N GLY A 86 -5.20 -12.66 -7.05
CA GLY A 86 -3.91 -12.95 -6.45
C GLY A 86 -3.81 -12.50 -4.98
N LEU A 87 -4.44 -11.36 -4.65
CA LEU A 87 -4.42 -10.80 -3.29
C LEU A 87 -5.15 -11.69 -2.28
N LEU A 88 -6.08 -12.54 -2.74
CA LEU A 88 -6.87 -13.46 -1.89
C LEU A 88 -6.17 -14.81 -1.68
N LEU A 89 -5.07 -15.08 -2.38
CA LEU A 89 -4.33 -16.33 -2.22
C LEU A 89 -3.60 -16.38 -0.88
N PRO A 90 -3.41 -17.60 -0.30
CA PRO A 90 -2.63 -17.75 0.92
C PRO A 90 -1.21 -17.22 0.77
N ALA A 91 -0.63 -16.75 1.88
CA ALA A 91 0.77 -16.35 1.91
C ALA A 91 1.65 -17.54 1.50
N PRO A 92 2.77 -17.29 0.79
CA PRO A 92 3.78 -18.32 0.57
C PRO A 92 4.35 -18.82 1.91
N GLU A 93 4.83 -20.05 1.94
CA GLU A 93 5.56 -20.55 3.09
C GLU A 93 6.77 -19.66 3.39
N PRO A 94 7.05 -19.36 4.68
CA PRO A 94 8.20 -18.56 5.06
C PRO A 94 9.50 -19.25 4.68
N GLY A 95 10.38 -18.53 3.99
CA GLY A 95 11.78 -18.96 3.84
C GLY A 95 12.56 -18.67 5.13
N ALA A 96 13.53 -19.55 5.47
CA ALA A 96 14.38 -19.36 6.65
C ALA A 96 15.20 -18.06 6.60
N ASP A 97 15.39 -17.56 5.41
CA ASP A 97 16.29 -16.44 5.09
C ASP A 97 15.57 -15.19 4.63
N ASP A 98 14.25 -15.15 4.78
CA ASP A 98 13.45 -13.98 4.43
C ASP A 98 13.75 -12.83 5.38
N LEU A 99 13.89 -11.63 4.84
CA LEU A 99 13.96 -10.40 5.61
C LEU A 99 12.53 -10.00 6.04
N VAL A 100 12.27 -10.01 7.34
CA VAL A 100 10.97 -9.60 7.89
C VAL A 100 10.99 -8.10 8.15
N VAL A 101 10.08 -7.36 7.54
CA VAL A 101 10.01 -5.92 7.67
C VAL A 101 8.65 -5.47 8.16
N VAL A 102 8.63 -4.46 9.02
CA VAL A 102 7.44 -3.75 9.46
C VAL A 102 7.57 -2.29 9.06
N GLN A 103 6.49 -1.73 8.57
CA GLN A 103 6.33 -0.30 8.31
C GLN A 103 5.10 0.20 9.05
N HIS A 104 5.19 1.41 9.62
CA HIS A 104 4.09 2.01 10.36
C HIS A 104 4.18 3.53 10.42
N ASN A 105 3.19 4.23 9.88
CA ASN A 105 2.92 5.61 10.24
C ASN A 105 2.36 5.60 11.67
N VAL A 106 3.13 6.12 12.64
CA VAL A 106 2.79 6.02 14.06
C VAL A 106 1.83 7.12 14.52
N SER A 107 1.49 8.07 13.67
CA SER A 107 0.74 9.29 13.95
C SER A 107 1.39 10.18 15.02
N ASP A 108 1.52 11.46 14.72
CA ASP A 108 2.02 12.46 15.68
C ASP A 108 1.02 12.72 16.83
N GLU A 109 -0.24 12.28 16.66
CA GLU A 109 -1.30 12.35 17.69
C GLU A 109 -1.38 11.07 18.55
N ASN A 110 -0.54 10.04 18.33
CA ASN A 110 -0.58 8.79 19.07
C ASN A 110 -0.22 9.00 20.56
N THR A 111 -1.15 8.68 21.43
CA THR A 111 -1.01 8.85 22.88
C THR A 111 -0.31 7.70 23.60
N ASP A 112 -0.04 6.57 22.90
CA ASP A 112 0.65 5.40 23.47
C ASP A 112 1.83 4.94 22.59
N PRO A 113 2.89 5.73 22.45
CA PRO A 113 4.06 5.35 21.67
C PRO A 113 4.80 4.14 22.24
N GLU A 114 4.78 3.93 23.57
CA GLU A 114 5.44 2.77 24.19
C GLU A 114 4.70 1.47 23.87
N GLY A 115 3.38 1.44 24.02
CA GLY A 115 2.55 0.29 23.66
C GLY A 115 2.63 -0.03 22.17
N THR A 116 2.65 0.99 21.32
CA THR A 116 2.89 0.86 19.88
C THR A 116 4.23 0.20 19.59
N ALA A 117 5.34 0.72 20.13
CA ALA A 117 6.67 0.13 19.94
C ALA A 117 6.73 -1.34 20.37
N ARG A 118 6.17 -1.67 21.54
CA ARG A 118 6.09 -3.06 22.02
C ARG A 118 5.25 -3.96 21.11
N ALA A 119 4.18 -3.44 20.51
CA ALA A 119 3.39 -4.20 19.55
C ALA A 119 4.18 -4.56 18.28
N LEU A 120 5.01 -3.62 17.79
CA LEU A 120 5.89 -3.86 16.64
C LEU A 120 6.98 -4.89 16.97
N VAL A 121 7.60 -4.80 18.16
CA VAL A 121 8.60 -5.79 18.62
C VAL A 121 8.01 -7.19 18.65
N ARG A 122 6.78 -7.36 19.13
CA ARG A 122 6.11 -8.69 19.19
C ARG A 122 5.93 -9.35 17.83
N ALA A 123 5.87 -8.57 16.74
CA ALA A 123 5.81 -9.11 15.39
C ALA A 123 7.16 -9.70 14.93
N GLY A 124 8.26 -9.43 15.66
CA GLY A 124 9.58 -9.99 15.46
C GLY A 124 10.32 -9.58 14.18
N PRO A 125 10.08 -8.37 13.59
CA PRO A 125 10.72 -7.99 12.35
C PRO A 125 12.24 -7.83 12.49
N ASP A 126 12.93 -7.82 11.36
CA ASP A 126 14.35 -7.51 11.28
C ASP A 126 14.59 -6.02 11.10
N LEU A 127 13.66 -5.35 10.41
CA LEU A 127 13.64 -3.92 10.18
C LEU A 127 12.28 -3.35 10.57
N VAL A 128 12.30 -2.20 11.26
CA VAL A 128 11.10 -1.41 11.62
C VAL A 128 11.26 -0.01 11.05
N ALA A 129 10.44 0.34 10.08
CA ALA A 129 10.34 1.69 9.53
C ALA A 129 9.15 2.41 10.17
N LEU A 130 9.39 3.64 10.62
CA LEU A 130 8.38 4.48 11.27
C LEU A 130 8.33 5.85 10.60
N GLU A 131 7.13 6.39 10.47
CA GLU A 131 6.84 7.72 9.97
C GLU A 131 6.05 8.52 11.02
N GLU A 132 6.01 9.86 10.85
CA GLU A 132 5.42 10.83 11.77
C GLU A 132 6.08 10.82 13.16
N LEU A 133 7.39 10.59 13.17
CA LEU A 133 8.20 10.63 14.38
C LEU A 133 8.46 12.08 14.82
N VAL A 134 7.78 12.52 15.86
CA VAL A 134 7.96 13.86 16.45
C VAL A 134 8.28 13.77 17.94
N PRO A 135 9.05 14.72 18.51
CA PRO A 135 9.20 14.81 19.96
C PRO A 135 7.85 15.09 20.66
N PRO A 136 7.62 14.55 21.88
CA PRO A 136 8.50 13.68 22.66
C PRO A 136 8.38 12.18 22.30
N ALA A 137 7.45 11.77 21.43
CA ALA A 137 7.20 10.37 21.10
C ALA A 137 8.43 9.69 20.49
N LEU A 138 9.22 10.41 19.68
CA LEU A 138 10.46 9.89 19.09
C LEU A 138 11.41 9.28 20.14
N GLU A 139 11.61 9.96 21.29
CA GLU A 139 12.48 9.47 22.36
C GLU A 139 11.92 8.19 23.00
N VAL A 140 10.60 8.09 23.11
CA VAL A 140 9.92 6.89 23.63
C VAL A 140 10.12 5.72 22.68
N TYR A 141 9.89 5.89 21.37
CA TYR A 141 10.18 4.86 20.35
C TYR A 141 11.64 4.45 20.38
N ALA A 142 12.55 5.43 20.41
CA ALA A 142 13.99 5.18 20.43
C ALA A 142 14.42 4.34 21.64
N LYS A 143 13.90 4.63 22.82
CA LYS A 143 14.19 3.91 24.07
C LYS A 143 13.58 2.51 24.06
N THR A 144 12.32 2.39 23.65
CA THR A 144 11.57 1.13 23.73
C THR A 144 12.07 0.11 22.72
N LEU A 145 12.47 0.55 21.51
CA LEU A 145 12.96 -0.33 20.45
C LEU A 145 14.45 -0.73 20.62
N ALA A 146 15.25 0.07 21.36
CA ALA A 146 16.70 -0.13 21.44
C ALA A 146 17.17 -1.53 21.91
N PRO A 147 16.49 -2.21 22.86
CA PRO A 147 16.91 -3.54 23.29
C PRO A 147 16.91 -4.60 22.19
N ASP A 148 15.92 -4.50 21.26
CA ASP A 148 15.72 -5.48 20.18
C ASP A 148 16.37 -5.02 18.85
N TYR A 149 16.57 -3.70 18.69
CA TYR A 149 17.08 -3.06 17.47
C TYR A 149 18.24 -2.14 17.81
N PRO A 150 19.47 -2.68 17.94
CA PRO A 150 20.64 -1.90 18.37
C PRO A 150 21.10 -0.84 17.36
N TYR A 151 20.67 -0.96 16.10
CA TYR A 151 21.04 -0.02 15.05
C TYR A 151 19.83 0.80 14.63
N ARG A 152 19.99 2.11 14.56
CA ARG A 152 18.93 3.02 14.13
C ARG A 152 19.46 4.22 13.36
N THR A 153 18.62 4.78 12.53
CA THR A 153 18.83 6.09 11.89
C THR A 153 17.50 6.81 11.76
N VAL A 154 17.51 8.12 12.02
CA VAL A 154 16.33 8.99 11.92
C VAL A 154 16.71 10.21 11.09
N ARG A 155 15.82 10.66 10.21
CA ARG A 155 15.93 11.90 9.45
C ARG A 155 14.57 12.58 9.40
N GLY A 156 14.52 13.82 9.89
CA GLY A 156 13.26 14.53 10.03
C GLY A 156 12.23 13.70 10.81
N THR A 157 11.12 13.37 10.15
CA THR A 157 10.00 12.62 10.77
C THR A 157 9.96 11.14 10.39
N VAL A 158 11.02 10.61 9.75
CA VAL A 158 11.08 9.19 9.37
C VAL A 158 12.31 8.50 9.98
N GLY A 159 12.16 7.23 10.34
CA GLY A 159 13.23 6.47 11.00
C GLY A 159 13.22 5.00 10.64
N LEU A 160 14.40 4.37 10.76
CA LEU A 160 14.60 2.95 10.63
C LEU A 160 15.32 2.40 11.85
N TRP A 161 14.77 1.36 12.44
CA TRP A 161 15.39 0.51 13.45
C TRP A 161 15.71 -0.85 12.85
N SER A 162 16.87 -1.39 13.18
CA SER A 162 17.41 -2.60 12.54
C SER A 162 18.11 -3.51 13.55
N LYS A 163 17.94 -4.81 13.37
CA LYS A 163 18.79 -5.83 14.04
C LYS A 163 20.21 -5.86 13.45
N TYR A 164 20.39 -5.34 12.24
CA TYR A 164 21.63 -5.37 11.48
C TYR A 164 22.30 -4.01 11.44
N PRO A 165 23.66 -3.97 11.34
CA PRO A 165 24.39 -2.72 11.19
C PRO A 165 23.88 -1.87 10.02
N LEU A 166 23.82 -0.55 10.25
CA LEU A 166 23.41 0.43 9.24
C LEU A 166 24.60 1.32 8.85
N SER A 167 24.69 1.69 7.57
CA SER A 167 25.69 2.61 7.05
C SER A 167 25.17 3.50 5.93
N GLY A 168 25.89 4.57 5.60
CA GLY A 168 25.57 5.44 4.47
C GLY A 168 24.19 6.10 4.60
N SER A 169 23.75 6.37 5.84
CA SER A 169 22.46 7.00 6.10
C SER A 169 22.44 8.46 5.67
N ARG A 170 21.48 8.82 4.81
CA ARG A 170 21.31 10.18 4.29
C ARG A 170 19.83 10.52 4.13
N PRO A 171 19.45 11.80 4.21
CA PRO A 171 18.12 12.23 3.84
C PRO A 171 17.90 12.02 2.34
N LEU A 172 16.63 11.86 1.95
CA LEU A 172 16.18 11.88 0.57
C LEU A 172 15.47 13.20 0.30
N ASP A 173 15.87 13.87 -0.77
CA ASP A 173 15.18 15.07 -1.23
C ASP A 173 13.99 14.69 -2.10
N ILE A 174 12.89 14.40 -1.43
CA ILE A 174 11.60 14.09 -2.05
C ILE A 174 10.58 15.20 -1.76
N LYS A 175 11.05 16.40 -1.43
CA LYS A 175 10.22 17.56 -1.13
C LYS A 175 9.54 18.08 -2.39
N PRO A 176 8.20 18.11 -2.46
CA PRO A 176 7.50 18.67 -3.60
C PRO A 176 7.55 20.20 -3.58
N ARG A 177 7.38 20.83 -4.72
CA ARG A 177 7.33 22.28 -4.85
C ARG A 177 6.19 22.89 -4.04
N GLY A 178 6.36 24.14 -3.63
CA GLY A 178 5.35 24.90 -2.88
C GLY A 178 5.21 24.48 -1.40
N ILE A 179 6.21 23.82 -0.86
CA ILE A 179 6.41 23.64 0.59
C ILE A 179 7.62 24.49 0.98
N GLU A 180 7.42 25.54 1.77
CA GLU A 180 8.48 26.46 2.19
C GLU A 180 9.21 25.96 3.42
N GLU A 181 8.49 25.28 4.35
CA GLU A 181 9.04 24.78 5.59
C GLU A 181 10.08 23.67 5.37
N VAL A 182 10.90 23.42 6.39
CA VAL A 182 11.76 22.22 6.45
C VAL A 182 10.88 21.00 6.34
N TRP A 183 11.18 20.14 5.35
CA TRP A 183 10.36 18.98 5.05
C TRP A 183 11.27 17.78 4.75
N GLU A 184 11.61 17.05 5.80
CA GLU A 184 12.45 15.85 5.73
C GLU A 184 11.60 14.62 6.05
N ARG A 185 11.05 13.99 5.02
CA ARG A 185 10.16 12.84 5.12
C ARG A 185 10.67 11.64 4.33
N GLY A 186 11.96 11.60 4.09
CA GLY A 186 12.60 10.48 3.40
C GLY A 186 14.02 10.25 3.89
N LEU A 187 14.39 8.98 4.04
CA LEU A 187 15.76 8.56 4.32
C LEU A 187 16.16 7.37 3.47
N ARG A 188 17.46 7.29 3.19
CA ARG A 188 18.10 6.12 2.60
C ARG A 188 19.25 5.67 3.51
N THR A 189 19.35 4.35 3.73
CA THR A 189 20.47 3.73 4.45
C THR A 189 20.80 2.38 3.83
N VAL A 190 21.93 1.78 4.21
CA VAL A 190 22.28 0.40 3.86
C VAL A 190 22.22 -0.46 5.11
N ALA A 191 21.45 -1.53 5.07
CA ALA A 191 21.41 -2.56 6.09
C ALA A 191 22.38 -3.71 5.68
N HIS A 192 23.33 -4.04 6.57
CA HIS A 192 24.28 -5.13 6.38
C HIS A 192 23.71 -6.44 6.91
N THR A 193 22.84 -7.07 6.13
CA THR A 193 22.18 -8.31 6.53
C THR A 193 23.11 -9.51 6.34
N PRO A 194 22.84 -10.69 6.96
CA PRO A 194 23.60 -11.92 6.72
C PRO A 194 23.64 -12.36 5.25
N ARG A 195 22.70 -11.86 4.45
CA ARG A 195 22.59 -12.13 3.01
C ARG A 195 23.24 -11.06 2.12
N GLY A 196 23.91 -10.10 2.72
CA GLY A 196 24.57 -9.00 2.04
C GLY A 196 23.85 -7.66 2.23
N GLU A 197 24.33 -6.68 1.51
CA GLU A 197 23.85 -5.31 1.61
C GLU A 197 22.48 -5.13 0.96
N VAL A 198 21.64 -4.39 1.65
CA VAL A 198 20.30 -4.00 1.20
C VAL A 198 20.16 -2.47 1.36
N ALA A 199 19.92 -1.77 0.26
CA ALA A 199 19.51 -0.36 0.35
C ALA A 199 18.08 -0.29 0.89
N VAL A 200 17.91 0.39 2.02
CA VAL A 200 16.60 0.58 2.66
C VAL A 200 16.19 2.04 2.51
N TYR A 201 15.04 2.24 1.92
CA TYR A 201 14.38 3.52 1.75
C TYR A 201 13.18 3.59 2.69
N VAL A 202 13.06 4.66 3.46
CA VAL A 202 11.86 4.96 4.24
C VAL A 202 11.32 6.30 3.76
N ALA A 203 10.06 6.35 3.37
CA ALA A 203 9.46 7.53 2.78
C ALA A 203 8.01 7.74 3.26
N HIS A 204 7.70 8.99 3.63
CA HIS A 204 6.35 9.43 3.90
C HIS A 204 5.96 10.51 2.90
N LEU A 205 5.15 10.14 1.90
CA LEU A 205 4.71 11.07 0.86
C LEU A 205 3.59 12.00 1.37
N PRO A 206 3.39 13.18 0.74
CA PRO A 206 2.34 14.10 1.14
C PRO A 206 0.96 13.47 1.16
N SER A 207 0.17 13.81 2.18
CA SER A 207 -1.23 13.35 2.30
C SER A 207 -2.08 13.82 1.13
N VAL A 208 -2.99 12.96 0.69
CA VAL A 208 -3.95 13.22 -0.37
C VAL A 208 -5.30 13.55 0.25
N ARG A 209 -5.98 14.58 -0.26
CA ARG A 209 -7.29 15.01 0.25
C ARG A 209 -8.34 14.92 -0.84
N VAL A 210 -9.48 14.33 -0.50
CA VAL A 210 -10.70 14.37 -1.34
C VAL A 210 -11.49 15.61 -0.97
N GLY A 211 -11.81 16.44 -1.94
CA GLY A 211 -12.59 17.68 -1.75
C GLY A 211 -13.54 17.95 -2.91
N ALA A 212 -14.20 19.10 -2.90
CA ALA A 212 -15.12 19.51 -3.96
C ALA A 212 -14.46 19.58 -5.36
N GLY A 213 -13.14 19.80 -5.41
CA GLY A 213 -12.34 19.78 -6.67
C GLY A 213 -11.85 18.39 -7.07
N GLY A 214 -12.18 17.33 -6.32
CA GLY A 214 -11.69 15.96 -6.53
C GLY A 214 -10.53 15.58 -5.63
N LEU A 215 -9.61 14.74 -6.14
CA LEU A 215 -8.45 14.25 -5.42
C LEU A 215 -7.27 15.22 -5.57
N ALA A 216 -6.87 15.89 -4.48
CA ALA A 216 -5.71 16.79 -4.45
C ALA A 216 -4.44 15.99 -4.19
N SER A 217 -3.84 15.43 -5.24
CA SER A 217 -2.68 14.51 -5.15
C SER A 217 -1.37 15.08 -5.73
N SER A 218 -1.36 16.27 -6.32
CA SER A 218 -0.23 16.76 -7.10
C SER A 218 1.12 16.80 -6.34
N ARG A 219 1.12 17.15 -5.06
CA ARG A 219 2.33 17.13 -4.22
C ARG A 219 2.83 15.71 -3.98
N ARG A 220 1.91 14.78 -3.71
CA ARG A 220 2.23 13.36 -3.56
C ARG A 220 2.81 12.79 -4.85
N ASP A 221 2.19 13.13 -5.99
CA ASP A 221 2.60 12.66 -7.31
C ASP A 221 4.02 13.17 -7.66
N GLU A 222 4.32 14.43 -7.34
CA GLU A 222 5.67 15.01 -7.50
C GLU A 222 6.70 14.31 -6.60
N SER A 223 6.39 14.11 -5.31
CA SER A 223 7.26 13.38 -4.39
C SER A 223 7.49 11.92 -4.82
N ALA A 224 6.47 11.25 -5.36
CA ALA A 224 6.61 9.91 -5.91
C ALA A 224 7.58 9.87 -7.10
N GLY A 225 7.55 10.90 -7.97
CA GLY A 225 8.50 11.04 -9.06
C GLY A 225 9.94 11.21 -8.54
N LEU A 226 10.17 12.15 -7.59
CA LEU A 226 11.48 12.37 -6.98
C LEU A 226 12.03 11.11 -6.28
N LEU A 227 11.15 10.35 -5.62
CA LEU A 227 11.53 9.09 -5.00
C LEU A 227 11.89 8.03 -6.06
N GLY A 228 11.16 7.98 -7.18
CA GLY A 228 11.48 7.13 -8.33
C GLY A 228 12.86 7.44 -8.89
N ASP A 229 13.17 8.72 -9.13
CA ASP A 229 14.49 9.18 -9.61
C ASP A 229 15.61 8.74 -8.65
N ALA A 230 15.38 8.84 -7.34
CA ALA A 230 16.34 8.41 -6.33
C ALA A 230 16.56 6.89 -6.32
N LEU A 231 15.51 6.11 -6.55
CA LEU A 231 15.56 4.65 -6.68
C LEU A 231 16.27 4.22 -7.95
N ASP A 232 16.05 4.91 -9.07
CA ASP A 232 16.73 4.62 -10.35
C ASP A 232 18.23 4.91 -10.29
N ALA A 233 18.63 5.92 -9.49
CA ALA A 233 20.02 6.25 -9.23
C ALA A 233 20.71 5.31 -8.21
N GLU A 234 19.97 4.37 -7.56
CA GLU A 234 20.53 3.46 -6.56
C GLU A 234 21.41 2.38 -7.19
N GLY A 235 22.67 2.36 -6.78
CA GLY A 235 23.68 1.41 -7.27
C GLY A 235 23.58 0.00 -6.68
N LEU A 236 22.95 -0.18 -5.51
CA LEU A 236 22.79 -1.51 -4.93
C LEU A 236 21.65 -2.26 -5.64
N ARG A 237 21.91 -3.53 -5.92
CA ARG A 237 20.95 -4.40 -6.59
C ARG A 237 19.70 -4.64 -5.72
N ARG A 238 19.92 -4.94 -4.42
CA ARG A 238 18.84 -5.22 -3.47
C ARG A 238 18.36 -3.93 -2.82
N VAL A 239 17.10 -3.63 -3.02
CA VAL A 239 16.45 -2.45 -2.47
C VAL A 239 15.15 -2.86 -1.79
N VAL A 240 14.86 -2.26 -0.63
CA VAL A 240 13.55 -2.30 0.03
C VAL A 240 13.07 -0.86 0.21
N LEU A 241 11.86 -0.57 -0.21
CA LEU A 241 11.14 0.66 0.07
C LEU A 241 10.03 0.35 1.09
N LEU A 242 10.03 1.10 2.17
CA LEU A 242 9.05 1.05 3.25
C LEU A 242 8.44 2.44 3.40
N GLY A 243 7.14 2.55 3.59
CA GLY A 243 6.58 3.84 3.91
C GLY A 243 5.09 4.00 3.68
N ASP A 244 4.57 5.08 4.25
CA ASP A 244 3.27 5.64 3.90
C ASP A 244 3.41 6.45 2.61
N LEU A 245 2.99 5.85 1.51
CA LEU A 245 3.06 6.48 0.20
C LEU A 245 1.82 7.32 -0.14
N ASN A 246 0.87 7.39 0.80
CA ASN A 246 -0.40 8.11 0.60
C ASN A 246 -1.06 7.79 -0.77
N GLY A 247 -0.89 6.55 -1.21
CA GLY A 247 -1.38 6.02 -2.47
C GLY A 247 -1.35 4.50 -2.53
N THR A 248 -2.25 3.92 -3.30
CA THR A 248 -2.29 2.48 -3.53
C THR A 248 -1.39 2.11 -4.70
N VAL A 249 -0.96 0.86 -4.76
CA VAL A 249 -0.11 0.36 -5.88
C VAL A 249 -0.82 0.39 -7.24
N ASP A 250 -2.14 0.50 -7.24
CA ASP A 250 -2.94 0.61 -8.45
C ASP A 250 -3.01 2.07 -8.97
N ASP A 251 -2.73 3.06 -8.10
CA ASP A 251 -2.71 4.48 -8.49
C ASP A 251 -1.54 4.74 -9.45
N ARG A 252 -1.88 5.26 -10.62
CA ARG A 252 -0.91 5.61 -11.68
C ARG A 252 0.21 6.56 -11.24
N ALA A 253 -0.01 7.34 -10.20
CA ALA A 253 1.00 8.26 -9.68
C ALA A 253 2.15 7.53 -8.95
N LEU A 254 1.95 6.28 -8.52
CA LEU A 254 3.01 5.47 -7.95
C LEU A 254 3.79 4.64 -9.00
N ARG A 255 3.50 4.81 -10.30
CA ARG A 255 4.26 4.12 -11.37
C ARG A 255 5.76 4.34 -11.31
N PRO A 256 6.29 5.53 -11.02
CA PRO A 256 7.73 5.69 -10.85
C PRO A 256 8.36 4.71 -9.86
N LEU A 257 7.57 4.17 -8.94
CA LEU A 257 7.99 3.19 -7.94
C LEU A 257 7.66 1.76 -8.38
N THR A 258 6.42 1.51 -8.84
CA THR A 258 5.93 0.16 -9.17
C THR A 258 6.50 -0.38 -10.47
N ASP A 259 7.05 0.47 -11.36
CA ASP A 259 7.72 0.03 -12.59
C ASP A 259 9.13 -0.54 -12.31
N SER A 260 9.76 -0.13 -11.18
CA SER A 260 11.12 -0.57 -10.80
C SER A 260 11.16 -1.49 -9.59
N LEU A 261 10.09 -1.56 -8.80
CA LEU A 261 10.00 -2.36 -7.58
C LEU A 261 8.84 -3.37 -7.65
N ASN A 262 9.09 -4.58 -7.15
CA ASN A 262 8.07 -5.59 -6.94
C ASN A 262 7.20 -5.22 -5.74
N VAL A 263 5.88 -5.32 -5.90
CA VAL A 263 4.89 -5.09 -4.85
C VAL A 263 4.37 -6.42 -4.31
N ALA A 264 3.79 -6.40 -3.09
CA ALA A 264 3.16 -7.59 -2.54
C ALA A 264 1.93 -7.98 -3.38
N GLY A 265 2.02 -9.14 -4.02
CA GLY A 265 0.93 -9.70 -4.83
C GLY A 265 -0.12 -10.46 -4.02
N ARG A 266 -0.01 -10.48 -2.69
CA ARG A 266 -0.92 -11.18 -1.77
C ARG A 266 -1.22 -10.31 -0.56
N GLY A 267 -2.45 -10.47 0.00
CA GLY A 267 -2.94 -9.68 1.11
C GLY A 267 -3.53 -8.33 0.67
N LEU A 268 -4.76 -8.06 1.04
CA LEU A 268 -5.41 -6.77 0.79
C LEU A 268 -4.73 -5.66 1.61
N ALA A 269 -4.38 -5.96 2.86
CA ALA A 269 -3.64 -5.10 3.78
C ALA A 269 -4.12 -3.64 3.79
N PHE A 270 -5.43 -3.43 3.80
CA PHE A 270 -5.97 -2.10 4.00
C PHE A 270 -5.53 -1.58 5.36
N SER A 271 -4.78 -0.49 5.39
CA SER A 271 -4.13 0.03 6.58
C SER A 271 -4.75 1.34 7.09
N PHE A 272 -5.46 2.07 6.23
CA PHE A 272 -6.00 3.40 6.54
C PHE A 272 -7.49 3.53 6.18
N PRO A 273 -8.29 4.25 7.00
CA PRO A 273 -8.00 4.62 8.39
C PRO A 273 -8.11 3.40 9.31
N ALA A 274 -7.35 3.34 10.41
CA ALA A 274 -7.26 2.15 11.27
C ALA A 274 -8.61 1.67 11.82
N GLY A 275 -9.55 2.60 12.09
CA GLY A 275 -10.88 2.28 12.61
C GLY A 275 -11.82 1.64 11.57
N LEU A 276 -11.60 1.88 10.28
CA LEU A 276 -12.35 1.29 9.15
C LEU A 276 -11.41 1.21 7.94
N PRO A 277 -10.57 0.19 7.85
CA PRO A 277 -9.54 0.13 6.83
C PRO A 277 -10.11 0.00 5.41
N LEU A 278 -9.89 1.02 4.59
CA LEU A 278 -10.43 1.12 3.23
C LEU A 278 -9.35 1.25 2.15
N ALA A 279 -8.16 1.73 2.51
CA ALA A 279 -7.08 1.96 1.56
C ALA A 279 -5.78 1.30 2.04
N ARG A 280 -5.03 0.73 1.10
CA ARG A 280 -3.68 0.20 1.31
C ARG A 280 -2.69 1.26 0.86
N ILE A 281 -2.36 2.21 1.76
CA ILE A 281 -1.44 3.31 1.47
C ILE A 281 -0.05 3.10 2.07
N ASP A 282 0.06 2.22 3.04
CA ASP A 282 1.28 1.76 3.67
C ASP A 282 1.88 0.60 2.87
N GLN A 283 3.10 0.75 2.39
CA GLN A 283 3.67 -0.13 1.38
C GLN A 283 5.01 -0.74 1.81
N VAL A 284 5.22 -1.96 1.33
CA VAL A 284 6.51 -2.64 1.28
C VAL A 284 6.76 -3.04 -0.16
N MET A 285 7.85 -2.55 -0.75
CA MET A 285 8.26 -2.87 -2.12
C MET A 285 9.72 -3.29 -2.16
N ALA A 286 10.12 -4.09 -3.16
CA ALA A 286 11.49 -4.58 -3.25
C ALA A 286 12.00 -4.66 -4.69
N ARG A 287 13.30 -4.36 -4.90
CA ARG A 287 14.03 -4.62 -6.14
C ARG A 287 14.94 -5.83 -5.95
N ALA A 288 15.01 -6.70 -6.95
CA ALA A 288 15.75 -7.98 -6.94
C ALA A 288 15.31 -8.94 -5.81
N GLY A 289 14.07 -8.84 -5.37
CA GLY A 289 13.45 -9.71 -4.38
C GLY A 289 11.95 -9.79 -4.60
N THR A 290 11.33 -10.79 -4.01
CA THR A 290 9.86 -10.96 -3.99
C THR A 290 9.33 -10.49 -2.64
N VAL A 291 8.33 -9.63 -2.66
CA VAL A 291 7.56 -9.29 -1.46
C VAL A 291 6.46 -10.32 -1.29
N GLY A 292 6.45 -11.02 -0.18
CA GLY A 292 5.43 -12.00 0.19
C GLY A 292 4.06 -11.36 0.40
N ALA A 293 3.23 -11.98 1.24
CA ALA A 293 1.95 -11.36 1.58
C ALA A 293 2.17 -10.14 2.47
N LEU A 294 1.59 -9.00 2.09
CA LEU A 294 1.47 -7.85 2.99
C LEU A 294 0.28 -8.09 3.92
N ARG A 295 0.47 -7.89 5.21
CA ARG A 295 -0.56 -8.09 6.23
C ARG A 295 -0.56 -6.91 7.20
N THR A 296 -1.73 -6.54 7.68
CA THR A 296 -1.87 -5.59 8.78
C THR A 296 -1.65 -6.29 10.13
N LEU A 297 -1.07 -5.58 11.08
CA LEU A 297 -1.04 -5.95 12.49
C LEU A 297 -2.22 -5.29 13.23
N PRO A 298 -2.48 -5.68 14.48
CA PRO A 298 -3.50 -5.03 15.30
C PRO A 298 -3.25 -3.53 15.46
N ALA A 299 -4.32 -2.76 15.63
CA ALA A 299 -4.27 -1.31 15.86
C ALA A 299 -3.43 -0.95 17.10
N THR A 300 -2.73 0.18 17.03
CA THR A 300 -1.73 0.62 18.02
C THR A 300 -1.97 2.04 18.55
N GLY A 301 -3.15 2.61 18.35
CA GLY A 301 -3.43 4.01 18.71
C GLY A 301 -3.10 5.02 17.61
N SER A 302 -2.47 4.61 16.51
CA SER A 302 -2.34 5.39 15.27
C SER A 302 -3.62 5.33 14.46
N ASP A 303 -3.85 6.30 13.59
CA ASP A 303 -4.89 6.28 12.56
C ASP A 303 -4.53 5.37 11.36
N HIS A 304 -3.32 4.77 11.37
CA HIS A 304 -2.89 3.70 10.48
C HIS A 304 -2.78 2.36 11.21
N LEU A 305 -2.99 1.25 10.51
CA LEU A 305 -2.58 -0.07 10.97
C LEU A 305 -1.15 -0.36 10.51
N PRO A 306 -0.27 -0.90 11.40
CA PRO A 306 1.05 -1.34 10.98
C PRO A 306 0.94 -2.43 9.92
N VAL A 307 1.88 -2.46 8.98
CA VAL A 307 1.95 -3.52 7.97
C VAL A 307 3.26 -4.30 8.10
N VAL A 308 3.17 -5.60 7.85
CA VAL A 308 4.29 -6.55 7.89
C VAL A 308 4.36 -7.33 6.60
N ALA A 309 5.57 -7.51 6.09
CA ALA A 309 5.86 -8.40 4.96
C ALA A 309 7.18 -9.14 5.16
N ARG A 310 7.36 -10.19 4.35
CA ARG A 310 8.64 -10.89 4.17
C ARG A 310 9.17 -10.58 2.79
N VAL A 311 10.46 -10.32 2.70
CA VAL A 311 11.16 -10.09 1.44
C VAL A 311 12.16 -11.22 1.23
N SER A 312 11.93 -12.00 0.18
CA SER A 312 12.82 -13.09 -0.26
C SER A 312 13.70 -12.62 -1.40
N TRP A 313 15.02 -12.88 -1.33
CA TRP A 313 15.99 -12.43 -2.33
C TRP A 313 16.29 -13.53 -3.37
N HIS A 314 16.51 -13.11 -4.61
CA HIS A 314 16.89 -13.99 -5.74
C HIS A 314 18.35 -13.77 -6.15
#